data_86da63ffdd3f83595785601d027ab56d
#
_entry.id   86da63ffdd3f83595785601d027ab56d
#
_cell.length_a   1.000
_cell.length_b   1.000
_cell.length_c   1.000
_cell.angle_alpha   90.00
_cell.angle_beta   90.00
_cell.angle_gamma   90.00
#
_symmetry.space_group_name_H-M   'P 1'
#
loop_
_entity.id
_entity.type
_entity.pdbx_description
1 polymer ?
#
loop_
_entity_poly.entity_id
_entity_poly.type
_entity_poly.pdbx_seq_one_letter_code
_entity_poly.pdbx_strand_id
1 'polypeptide(L)'
;TKTTEGIFAPWCMYKEDFEAIGGHDELFAPQSREDSDLFARFHLNGYKFIQTWDGLVYHFTSRGSRFNKHAGGSTGVNSQEWIGTNKRNERNFIRKWGNFPAHDQFMKPVVFPKYDIGLVVANCKNDQLELLEPWSSKIYTDAEFMKYITLEQPKTRIKLSDKCFSIGADVANGIEVRIDGNTFNNQDFEYLRNLSQIIQDSGEIGTFELGNLEISINSLDSFEKSLINNKEKNDVKNQSRRG
;
A
#
# COMPACT_ATOMS: atom_id res chain seq x y z
N THR A 1 -31.17 13.14 14.70
CA THR A 1 -30.12 12.31 14.06
C THR A 1 -28.76 12.87 14.39
N LYS A 2 -27.89 12.06 14.93
CA LYS A 2 -26.48 12.42 15.16
C LYS A 2 -25.65 11.93 13.98
N THR A 3 -24.90 12.82 13.36
CA THR A 3 -23.98 12.49 12.27
C THR A 3 -22.57 13.00 12.59
N THR A 4 -21.56 12.31 12.07
CA THR A 4 -20.17 12.73 12.09
C THR A 4 -19.56 12.53 10.71
N GLU A 5 -18.50 13.24 10.39
CA GLU A 5 -17.74 12.97 9.20
C GLU A 5 -16.79 11.79 9.48
N GLY A 6 -17.06 10.65 8.86
CA GLY A 6 -16.26 9.43 9.05
C GLY A 6 -16.89 8.26 8.33
N ILE A 7 -16.17 7.14 8.26
CA ILE A 7 -16.66 5.93 7.62
C ILE A 7 -16.19 4.69 8.37
N PHE A 8 -17.10 3.73 8.51
CA PHE A 8 -16.82 2.40 9.04
C PHE A 8 -17.82 1.41 8.46
N ALA A 9 -17.45 0.15 8.33
CA ALA A 9 -18.39 -0.89 7.88
C ALA A 9 -19.49 -1.14 8.93
N PRO A 10 -20.75 -1.32 8.52
CA PRO A 10 -21.23 -1.33 7.13
C PRO A 10 -21.34 0.09 6.55
N TRP A 11 -21.17 0.18 5.25
CA TRP A 11 -21.27 1.44 4.52
C TRP A 11 -22.26 1.31 3.35
N CYS A 12 -22.78 2.44 2.89
CA CYS A 12 -23.73 2.54 1.79
C CYS A 12 -23.29 3.64 0.84
N MET A 13 -23.41 3.40 -0.45
CA MET A 13 -23.11 4.36 -1.51
C MET A 13 -23.99 4.10 -2.72
N TYR A 14 -24.06 5.05 -3.64
CA TYR A 14 -24.69 4.81 -4.93
C TYR A 14 -23.81 3.89 -5.78
N LYS A 15 -24.47 3.02 -6.55
CA LYS A 15 -23.78 2.07 -7.43
C LYS A 15 -22.96 2.81 -8.49
N GLU A 16 -23.51 3.90 -9.02
CA GLU A 16 -22.85 4.73 -10.03
C GLU A 16 -21.54 5.33 -9.51
N ASP A 17 -21.50 5.76 -8.25
CA ASP A 17 -20.29 6.29 -7.61
C ASP A 17 -19.22 5.19 -7.46
N PHE A 18 -19.64 3.99 -7.02
CA PHE A 18 -18.76 2.83 -6.92
C PHE A 18 -18.16 2.43 -8.27
N GLU A 19 -18.99 2.40 -9.31
CA GLU A 19 -18.56 2.09 -10.68
C GLU A 19 -17.68 3.19 -11.29
N ALA A 20 -17.94 4.46 -10.94
CA ALA A 20 -17.18 5.60 -11.44
C ALA A 20 -15.69 5.58 -11.04
N ILE A 21 -15.39 5.08 -9.83
CA ILE A 21 -14.00 4.90 -9.36
C ILE A 21 -13.41 3.53 -9.66
N GLY A 22 -14.13 2.68 -10.41
CA GLY A 22 -13.67 1.35 -10.83
C GLY A 22 -13.85 0.24 -9.81
N GLY A 23 -14.70 0.43 -8.78
CA GLY A 23 -15.05 -0.60 -7.81
C GLY A 23 -13.90 -1.00 -6.88
N HIS A 24 -13.95 -2.22 -6.35
CA HIS A 24 -12.83 -2.80 -5.59
C HIS A 24 -11.64 -3.13 -6.49
N ASP A 25 -10.43 -2.90 -5.99
CA ASP A 25 -9.21 -3.31 -6.67
C ASP A 25 -8.94 -4.80 -6.42
N GLU A 26 -8.91 -5.58 -7.50
CA GLU A 26 -8.61 -7.00 -7.44
C GLU A 26 -7.19 -7.33 -6.89
N LEU A 27 -6.33 -6.31 -6.73
CA LEU A 27 -5.04 -6.44 -6.07
C LEU A 27 -5.20 -6.99 -4.64
N PHE A 28 -6.35 -6.69 -4.00
CA PHE A 28 -6.65 -7.05 -2.62
C PHE A 28 -7.54 -8.30 -2.48
N ALA A 29 -7.87 -8.97 -3.59
CA ALA A 29 -8.70 -10.18 -3.50
C ALA A 29 -8.00 -11.29 -2.68
N PRO A 30 -8.74 -12.10 -1.90
CA PRO A 30 -10.18 -12.09 -1.72
C PRO A 30 -10.67 -11.13 -0.62
N GLN A 31 -9.77 -10.59 0.24
CA GLN A 31 -10.10 -9.71 1.37
C GLN A 31 -8.86 -9.07 1.99
N SER A 32 -9.06 -8.12 2.89
CA SER A 32 -8.09 -7.31 3.63
C SER A 32 -7.49 -6.18 2.81
N ARG A 33 -7.59 -4.96 3.31
CA ARG A 33 -7.15 -3.68 2.73
C ARG A 33 -7.98 -3.17 1.54
N GLU A 34 -8.94 -3.95 1.01
CA GLU A 34 -9.86 -3.52 -0.05
C GLU A 34 -10.71 -2.32 0.38
N ASP A 35 -11.17 -2.29 1.62
CA ASP A 35 -11.96 -1.18 2.18
C ASP A 35 -11.10 0.08 2.31
N SER A 36 -9.90 -0.06 2.86
CA SER A 36 -8.96 1.06 3.03
C SER A 36 -8.59 1.67 1.68
N ASP A 37 -8.36 0.84 0.66
CA ASP A 37 -8.09 1.28 -0.71
C ASP A 37 -9.29 2.02 -1.31
N LEU A 38 -10.48 1.44 -1.19
CA LEU A 38 -11.71 2.01 -1.70
C LEU A 38 -11.99 3.39 -1.07
N PHE A 39 -11.87 3.49 0.24
CA PHE A 39 -12.11 4.73 0.97
C PHE A 39 -11.06 5.80 0.66
N ALA A 40 -9.79 5.43 0.53
CA ALA A 40 -8.75 6.35 0.10
C ALA A 40 -9.07 6.96 -1.28
N ARG A 41 -9.54 6.14 -2.24
CA ARG A 41 -9.92 6.60 -3.58
C ARG A 41 -11.15 7.51 -3.56
N PHE A 42 -12.18 7.18 -2.78
CA PHE A 42 -13.35 8.05 -2.58
C PHE A 42 -12.93 9.39 -1.96
N HIS A 43 -12.06 9.36 -0.94
CA HIS A 43 -11.57 10.57 -0.28
C HIS A 43 -10.83 11.48 -1.26
N LEU A 44 -9.88 10.94 -2.03
CA LEU A 44 -9.14 11.70 -3.03
C LEU A 44 -10.01 12.27 -4.15
N ASN A 45 -11.12 11.59 -4.46
CA ASN A 45 -12.10 12.06 -5.45
C ASN A 45 -13.11 13.08 -4.87
N GLY A 46 -12.93 13.50 -3.62
CA GLY A 46 -13.73 14.56 -3.00
C GLY A 46 -15.07 14.12 -2.42
N TYR A 47 -15.34 12.82 -2.30
CA TYR A 47 -16.56 12.34 -1.65
C TYR A 47 -16.54 12.64 -0.15
N LYS A 48 -17.71 13.00 0.38
CA LYS A 48 -17.92 13.19 1.82
C LYS A 48 -18.35 11.87 2.45
N PHE A 49 -17.76 11.56 3.58
CA PHE A 49 -18.16 10.43 4.41
C PHE A 49 -19.07 10.91 5.53
N ILE A 50 -20.27 10.35 5.61
CA ILE A 50 -21.25 10.70 6.63
C ILE A 50 -21.56 9.45 7.44
N GLN A 51 -21.10 9.44 8.69
CA GLN A 51 -21.43 8.41 9.65
C GLN A 51 -22.71 8.79 10.39
N THR A 52 -23.70 7.90 10.41
CA THR A 52 -24.97 8.13 11.10
C THR A 52 -25.19 7.10 12.21
N TRP A 53 -25.77 7.53 13.31
CA TRP A 53 -26.17 6.68 14.43
C TRP A 53 -27.54 6.02 14.21
N ASP A 54 -28.26 6.38 13.17
CA ASP A 54 -29.55 5.79 12.82
C ASP A 54 -29.42 4.54 11.95
N GLY A 55 -28.24 4.33 11.35
CA GLY A 55 -27.93 3.14 10.56
C GLY A 55 -27.38 2.01 11.42
N LEU A 56 -28.23 1.28 12.12
CA LEU A 56 -27.82 0.19 12.99
C LEU A 56 -27.85 -1.16 12.27
N VAL A 57 -26.80 -1.93 12.43
CA VAL A 57 -26.72 -3.32 11.96
C VAL A 57 -26.11 -4.22 13.03
N TYR A 58 -26.54 -5.48 13.07
CA TYR A 58 -25.91 -6.48 13.89
C TYR A 58 -24.74 -7.12 13.16
N HIS A 59 -23.51 -6.93 13.68
CA HIS A 59 -22.31 -7.56 13.14
C HIS A 59 -22.06 -8.89 13.87
N PHE A 60 -22.33 -10.00 13.19
CA PHE A 60 -22.03 -11.35 13.72
C PHE A 60 -20.53 -11.62 13.56
N THR A 61 -19.75 -11.34 14.59
CA THR A 61 -18.32 -11.65 14.62
C THR A 61 -18.06 -13.16 14.57
N SER A 62 -16.85 -13.57 14.23
CA SER A 62 -16.40 -14.98 14.20
C SER A 62 -17.12 -15.88 13.17
N ARG A 63 -17.83 -15.30 12.20
CA ARG A 63 -18.50 -16.04 11.11
C ARG A 63 -17.75 -16.00 9.77
N GLY A 64 -16.75 -15.12 9.66
CA GLY A 64 -15.95 -14.98 8.44
C GLY A 64 -14.75 -15.95 8.39
N SER A 65 -13.97 -15.86 7.30
CA SER A 65 -12.75 -16.65 7.06
C SER A 65 -11.69 -16.51 8.15
N ARG A 66 -11.67 -15.36 8.84
CA ARG A 66 -10.70 -15.06 9.91
C ARG A 66 -10.64 -16.14 11.00
N PHE A 67 -11.79 -16.68 11.40
CA PHE A 67 -11.90 -17.66 12.47
C PHE A 67 -12.30 -19.06 11.96
N ASN A 68 -12.04 -19.33 10.68
CA ASN A 68 -12.39 -20.61 10.05
C ASN A 68 -11.63 -21.77 10.70
N LYS A 69 -12.38 -22.69 11.32
CA LYS A 69 -11.83 -23.87 12.00
C LYS A 69 -11.08 -24.81 11.05
N HIS A 70 -11.58 -24.95 9.80
CA HIS A 70 -10.94 -25.81 8.78
C HIS A 70 -9.59 -25.26 8.29
N ALA A 71 -9.34 -23.96 8.54
CA ALA A 71 -8.08 -23.29 8.21
C ALA A 71 -7.23 -22.98 9.46
N GLY A 72 -7.46 -23.72 10.56
CA GLY A 72 -6.70 -23.57 11.81
C GLY A 72 -7.12 -22.38 12.68
N GLY A 73 -8.26 -21.75 12.40
CA GLY A 73 -8.83 -20.69 13.20
C GLY A 73 -9.79 -21.23 14.27
N SER A 74 -10.10 -20.41 15.27
CA SER A 74 -11.16 -20.64 16.26
C SER A 74 -11.66 -19.30 16.79
N THR A 75 -12.67 -19.30 17.66
CA THR A 75 -13.14 -18.05 18.27
C THR A 75 -11.97 -17.33 18.96
N GLY A 76 -11.64 -16.13 18.52
CA GLY A 76 -10.50 -15.34 19.01
C GLY A 76 -9.12 -15.74 18.45
N VAL A 77 -9.03 -16.81 17.65
CA VAL A 77 -7.77 -17.26 17.03
C VAL A 77 -7.85 -17.13 15.52
N ASN A 78 -6.98 -16.32 14.94
CA ASN A 78 -6.92 -16.09 13.49
C ASN A 78 -6.46 -17.36 12.75
N SER A 79 -7.11 -17.68 11.64
CA SER A 79 -6.65 -18.74 10.74
C SER A 79 -5.34 -18.36 10.06
N GLN A 80 -4.50 -19.35 9.73
CA GLN A 80 -3.23 -19.13 9.02
C GLN A 80 -3.47 -18.56 7.62
N GLU A 81 -4.53 -18.99 6.96
CA GLU A 81 -4.96 -18.44 5.67
C GLU A 81 -5.26 -16.94 5.76
N TRP A 82 -6.01 -16.53 6.78
CA TRP A 82 -6.33 -15.11 6.99
C TRP A 82 -5.07 -14.30 7.30
N ILE A 83 -4.18 -14.81 8.17
CA ILE A 83 -2.91 -14.14 8.51
C ILE A 83 -2.07 -13.95 7.25
N GLY A 84 -1.93 -14.99 6.42
CA GLY A 84 -1.17 -14.92 5.17
C GLY A 84 -1.78 -13.91 4.18
N THR A 85 -3.09 -13.93 4.02
CA THR A 85 -3.81 -12.99 3.16
C THR A 85 -3.67 -11.54 3.65
N ASN A 86 -3.78 -11.31 4.97
CA ASN A 86 -3.63 -9.98 5.54
C ASN A 86 -2.22 -9.42 5.34
N LYS A 87 -1.18 -10.21 5.62
CA LYS A 87 0.23 -9.82 5.39
C LYS A 87 0.49 -9.50 3.90
N ARG A 88 0.01 -10.36 3.00
CA ARG A 88 0.13 -10.15 1.55
C ARG A 88 -0.52 -8.83 1.12
N ASN A 89 -1.75 -8.60 1.53
CA ASN A 89 -2.51 -7.41 1.11
C ASN A 89 -2.04 -6.13 1.79
N GLU A 90 -1.44 -6.22 2.98
CA GLU A 90 -0.72 -5.12 3.59
C GLU A 90 0.48 -4.68 2.73
N ARG A 91 1.32 -5.62 2.27
CA ARG A 91 2.42 -5.34 1.35
C ARG A 91 1.92 -4.75 0.03
N ASN A 92 0.81 -5.28 -0.52
CA ASN A 92 0.19 -4.75 -1.74
C ASN A 92 -0.35 -3.32 -1.54
N PHE A 93 -0.87 -3.02 -0.36
CA PHE A 93 -1.33 -1.67 -0.02
C PHE A 93 -0.15 -0.68 0.01
N ILE A 94 0.95 -1.06 0.67
CA ILE A 94 2.17 -0.25 0.71
C ILE A 94 2.73 -0.03 -0.70
N ARG A 95 2.83 -1.07 -1.54
CA ARG A 95 3.25 -0.94 -2.95
C ARG A 95 2.39 0.06 -3.71
N LYS A 96 1.07 0.01 -3.52
CA LYS A 96 0.12 0.91 -4.21
C LYS A 96 0.17 2.32 -3.65
N TRP A 97 0.12 2.49 -2.34
CA TRP A 97 -0.07 3.78 -1.67
C TRP A 97 1.21 4.40 -1.09
N GLY A 98 2.28 3.62 -0.92
CA GLY A 98 3.55 4.06 -0.33
C GLY A 98 3.55 4.13 1.19
N ASN A 99 2.41 3.85 1.84
CA ASN A 99 2.23 3.91 3.28
C ASN A 99 1.29 2.83 3.78
N PHE A 100 1.23 2.62 5.09
CA PHE A 100 0.15 1.87 5.71
C PHE A 100 -1.18 2.62 5.61
N PRO A 101 -2.32 1.91 5.66
CA PRO A 101 -3.60 2.56 5.80
C PRO A 101 -3.63 3.41 7.07
N ALA A 102 -3.98 4.67 6.93
CA ALA A 102 -4.15 5.60 8.04
C ALA A 102 -5.54 6.22 8.01
N HIS A 103 -6.05 6.57 9.18
CA HIS A 103 -7.34 7.22 9.34
C HIS A 103 -7.33 8.09 10.61
N ASP A 104 -8.20 9.07 10.64
CA ASP A 104 -8.41 9.94 11.79
C ASP A 104 -9.27 9.26 12.87
N GLN A 105 -9.58 10.00 13.92
CA GLN A 105 -10.43 9.52 15.03
C GLN A 105 -11.85 9.13 14.64
N PHE A 106 -12.34 9.54 13.47
CA PHE A 106 -13.65 9.22 12.92
C PHE A 106 -13.57 8.16 11.81
N MET A 107 -12.43 7.50 11.65
CA MET A 107 -12.14 6.52 10.60
C MET A 107 -12.12 7.09 9.18
N LYS A 108 -12.04 8.41 9.02
CA LYS A 108 -11.85 9.05 7.73
C LYS A 108 -10.43 8.77 7.23
N PRO A 109 -10.24 8.37 5.96
CA PRO A 109 -8.91 8.08 5.43
C PRO A 109 -7.98 9.29 5.51
N VAL A 110 -6.75 9.04 5.95
CA VAL A 110 -5.62 9.97 5.79
C VAL A 110 -4.75 9.41 4.67
N VAL A 111 -4.66 10.12 3.56
CA VAL A 111 -3.88 9.72 2.40
C VAL A 111 -2.66 10.61 2.30
N PHE A 112 -1.49 9.98 2.42
CA PHE A 112 -0.21 10.66 2.26
C PHE A 112 0.16 10.83 0.79
N PRO A 113 0.98 11.82 0.43
CA PRO A 113 1.53 11.93 -0.91
C PRO A 113 2.26 10.65 -1.31
N LYS A 114 2.03 10.18 -2.53
CA LYS A 114 2.75 9.05 -3.12
C LYS A 114 3.87 9.60 -3.99
N TYR A 115 5.09 9.60 -3.46
CA TYR A 115 6.29 10.01 -4.19
C TYR A 115 6.90 8.87 -5.00
N ASP A 116 7.66 9.22 -6.03
CA ASP A 116 8.47 8.28 -6.80
C ASP A 116 9.81 8.02 -6.11
N ILE A 117 9.84 7.02 -5.21
CA ILE A 117 10.98 6.69 -4.37
C ILE A 117 11.78 5.54 -4.99
N GLY A 118 13.05 5.78 -5.31
CA GLY A 118 14.04 4.78 -5.65
C GLY A 118 14.89 4.43 -4.43
N LEU A 119 14.91 3.17 -4.01
CA LEU A 119 15.81 2.68 -2.95
C LEU A 119 17.07 2.08 -3.59
N VAL A 120 18.24 2.61 -3.27
CA VAL A 120 19.55 2.07 -3.67
C VAL A 120 20.16 1.37 -2.45
N VAL A 121 20.16 0.03 -2.44
CA VAL A 121 20.52 -0.77 -1.28
C VAL A 121 21.78 -1.59 -1.59
N ALA A 122 22.91 -1.16 -1.07
CA ALA A 122 24.17 -1.89 -1.13
C ALA A 122 24.26 -2.90 0.05
N ASN A 123 25.00 -3.98 -0.13
CA ASN A 123 25.14 -5.06 0.87
C ASN A 123 23.78 -5.60 1.36
N CYS A 124 22.83 -5.71 0.45
CA CYS A 124 21.44 -6.04 0.75
C CYS A 124 21.26 -7.54 1.04
N LYS A 125 20.68 -7.87 2.18
CA LYS A 125 20.30 -9.23 2.52
C LYS A 125 18.90 -9.56 1.98
N ASN A 126 18.59 -10.84 1.79
CA ASN A 126 17.30 -11.26 1.22
C ASN A 126 16.09 -10.85 2.08
N ASP A 127 16.22 -10.91 3.40
CA ASP A 127 15.18 -10.46 4.34
C ASP A 127 14.98 -8.93 4.31
N GLN A 128 16.06 -8.17 4.11
CA GLN A 128 16.00 -6.73 3.90
C GLN A 128 15.33 -6.39 2.57
N LEU A 129 15.64 -7.12 1.49
CA LEU A 129 14.95 -6.93 0.21
C LEU A 129 13.43 -7.16 0.34
N GLU A 130 13.03 -8.22 1.04
CA GLU A 130 11.63 -8.51 1.32
C GLU A 130 10.96 -7.38 2.13
N LEU A 131 11.67 -6.79 3.09
CA LEU A 131 11.19 -5.71 3.93
C LEU A 131 11.04 -4.39 3.15
N LEU A 132 12.05 -4.05 2.31
CA LEU A 132 12.22 -2.73 1.70
C LEU A 132 11.45 -2.56 0.38
N GLU A 133 11.35 -3.63 -0.44
CA GLU A 133 10.75 -3.52 -1.78
C GLU A 133 9.36 -2.87 -1.80
N PRO A 134 8.41 -3.17 -0.88
CA PRO A 134 7.08 -2.58 -0.93
C PRO A 134 7.06 -1.05 -0.78
N TRP A 135 8.06 -0.48 -0.12
CA TRP A 135 8.16 0.96 0.21
C TRP A 135 8.73 1.81 -0.91
N SER A 136 9.10 1.20 -2.02
CA SER A 136 9.71 1.89 -3.16
C SER A 136 8.84 1.84 -4.42
N SER A 137 9.06 2.78 -5.33
CA SER A 137 8.65 2.65 -6.74
C SER A 137 9.61 1.70 -7.46
N LYS A 138 10.91 1.84 -7.21
CA LYS A 138 11.97 0.96 -7.71
C LYS A 138 12.99 0.69 -6.62
N ILE A 139 13.59 -0.51 -6.64
CA ILE A 139 14.69 -0.89 -5.76
C ILE A 139 15.88 -1.35 -6.60
N TYR A 140 17.05 -0.79 -6.33
CA TYR A 140 18.32 -1.08 -6.95
C TYR A 140 19.22 -1.76 -5.93
N THR A 141 19.61 -3.00 -6.17
CA THR A 141 20.27 -3.82 -5.14
C THR A 141 21.28 -4.77 -5.70
N ASP A 142 22.25 -5.19 -4.89
CA ASP A 142 23.18 -6.27 -5.12
C ASP A 142 22.67 -7.65 -4.63
N ALA A 143 21.48 -7.70 -3.99
CA ALA A 143 20.85 -8.97 -3.61
C ALA A 143 20.40 -9.80 -4.82
N GLU A 144 20.20 -11.09 -4.61
CA GLU A 144 19.69 -12.02 -5.64
C GLU A 144 18.17 -11.83 -5.86
N PHE A 145 17.75 -10.68 -6.40
CA PHE A 145 16.35 -10.30 -6.52
C PHE A 145 15.52 -11.18 -7.47
N MET A 146 16.13 -11.94 -8.38
CA MET A 146 15.38 -12.85 -9.27
C MET A 146 14.70 -13.96 -8.48
N LYS A 147 15.37 -14.49 -7.43
CA LYS A 147 14.77 -15.46 -6.51
C LYS A 147 13.60 -14.85 -5.73
N TYR A 148 13.77 -13.62 -5.25
CA TYR A 148 12.72 -12.85 -4.59
C TYR A 148 11.51 -12.67 -5.51
N ILE A 149 11.70 -12.21 -6.76
CA ILE A 149 10.64 -12.03 -7.75
C ILE A 149 9.88 -13.34 -7.95
N THR A 150 10.58 -14.46 -8.13
CA THR A 150 9.95 -15.77 -8.34
C THR A 150 9.00 -16.15 -7.20
N LEU A 151 9.39 -15.86 -5.95
CA LEU A 151 8.61 -16.21 -4.75
C LEU A 151 7.48 -15.21 -4.45
N GLU A 152 7.67 -13.94 -4.79
CA GLU A 152 6.75 -12.87 -4.41
C GLU A 152 5.76 -12.51 -5.53
N GLN A 153 6.13 -12.64 -6.82
CA GLN A 153 5.26 -12.30 -7.94
C GLN A 153 3.87 -12.98 -7.90
N PRO A 154 3.73 -14.27 -7.48
CA PRO A 154 2.41 -14.91 -7.35
C PRO A 154 1.51 -14.25 -6.30
N LYS A 155 2.04 -13.42 -5.42
CA LYS A 155 1.32 -12.76 -4.32
C LYS A 155 0.87 -11.35 -4.66
N THR A 156 1.25 -10.82 -5.83
CA THR A 156 0.90 -9.46 -6.25
C THR A 156 0.62 -9.39 -7.74
N ARG A 157 -0.25 -8.44 -8.14
CA ARG A 157 -0.49 -8.10 -9.55
C ARG A 157 0.45 -7.04 -10.06
N ILE A 158 1.22 -6.42 -9.18
CA ILE A 158 2.26 -5.45 -9.54
C ILE A 158 3.42 -6.24 -10.12
N LYS A 159 3.92 -5.82 -11.28
CA LYS A 159 5.00 -6.49 -11.99
C LYS A 159 6.34 -6.17 -11.33
N LEU A 160 6.85 -7.10 -10.54
CA LEU A 160 8.07 -6.92 -9.74
C LEU A 160 9.33 -6.80 -10.59
N SER A 161 9.35 -7.38 -11.80
CA SER A 161 10.46 -7.19 -12.74
C SER A 161 10.64 -5.74 -13.23
N ASP A 162 9.59 -4.92 -13.09
CA ASP A 162 9.65 -3.49 -13.42
C ASP A 162 10.04 -2.63 -12.20
N LYS A 163 10.23 -3.26 -11.04
CA LYS A 163 10.61 -2.61 -9.78
C LYS A 163 12.03 -2.96 -9.31
N CYS A 164 12.52 -4.17 -9.57
CA CYS A 164 13.78 -4.66 -9.03
C CYS A 164 14.88 -4.58 -10.09
N PHE A 165 15.97 -3.89 -9.78
CA PHE A 165 17.10 -3.63 -10.66
C PHE A 165 18.42 -3.94 -9.94
N SER A 166 19.46 -4.24 -10.71
CA SER A 166 20.82 -4.36 -10.18
C SER A 166 21.33 -3.00 -9.73
N ILE A 167 22.09 -2.98 -8.64
CA ILE A 167 22.84 -1.79 -8.22
C ILE A 167 23.77 -1.33 -9.34
N GLY A 168 23.85 -0.03 -9.57
CA GLY A 168 24.60 0.56 -10.69
C GLY A 168 23.76 0.84 -11.95
N ALA A 169 22.49 0.41 -11.98
CA ALA A 169 21.55 0.92 -12.99
C ALA A 169 21.23 2.41 -12.72
N ASP A 170 20.91 3.14 -13.79
CA ASP A 170 20.56 4.56 -13.67
C ASP A 170 19.33 4.75 -12.77
N VAL A 171 19.49 5.56 -11.72
CA VAL A 171 18.41 5.93 -10.81
C VAL A 171 17.77 7.21 -11.33
N ALA A 172 16.53 7.09 -11.83
CA ALA A 172 15.78 8.21 -12.41
C ALA A 172 14.53 8.56 -11.58
N ASN A 173 14.54 8.23 -10.29
CA ASN A 173 13.42 8.50 -9.40
C ASN A 173 13.45 9.95 -8.88
N GLY A 174 12.29 10.52 -8.62
CA GLY A 174 12.16 11.85 -8.04
C GLY A 174 12.81 11.96 -6.65
N ILE A 175 12.81 10.86 -5.91
CA ILE A 175 13.47 10.75 -4.60
C ILE A 175 14.35 9.51 -4.61
N GLU A 176 15.62 9.67 -4.28
CA GLU A 176 16.58 8.59 -4.11
C GLU A 176 16.92 8.42 -2.63
N VAL A 177 16.88 7.19 -2.14
CA VAL A 177 17.30 6.84 -0.78
C VAL A 177 18.37 5.77 -0.85
N ARG A 178 19.59 6.12 -0.38
CA ARG A 178 20.72 5.21 -0.30
C ARG A 178 20.79 4.54 1.06
N ILE A 179 20.99 3.25 1.05
CA ILE A 179 21.00 2.37 2.23
C ILE A 179 22.19 1.43 2.14
N ASP A 180 22.98 1.34 3.22
CA ASP A 180 23.92 0.22 3.40
C ASP A 180 23.25 -0.84 4.28
N GLY A 181 23.00 -2.03 3.72
CA GLY A 181 22.37 -3.14 4.43
C GLY A 181 23.15 -3.65 5.65
N ASN A 182 24.44 -3.33 5.77
CA ASN A 182 25.22 -3.68 6.96
C ASN A 182 24.94 -2.78 8.18
N THR A 183 24.57 -1.52 7.94
CA THR A 183 24.28 -0.53 9.00
C THR A 183 22.80 -0.29 9.21
N PHE A 184 21.96 -0.70 8.26
CA PHE A 184 20.51 -0.52 8.30
C PHE A 184 19.89 -1.20 9.53
N ASN A 185 19.09 -0.45 10.27
CA ASN A 185 18.50 -0.87 11.53
C ASN A 185 17.01 -0.49 11.66
N ASN A 186 16.38 -0.81 12.78
CA ASN A 186 14.97 -0.56 13.00
C ASN A 186 14.61 0.93 12.99
N GLN A 187 15.50 1.81 13.44
CA GLN A 187 15.25 3.25 13.43
C GLN A 187 15.24 3.79 12.00
N ASP A 188 16.16 3.31 11.14
CA ASP A 188 16.19 3.67 9.72
C ASP A 188 14.92 3.20 9.01
N PHE A 189 14.42 2.02 9.39
CA PHE A 189 13.14 1.53 8.85
C PHE A 189 11.95 2.40 9.30
N GLU A 190 11.92 2.86 10.53
CA GLU A 190 10.89 3.80 10.98
C GLU A 190 10.95 5.13 10.22
N TYR A 191 12.15 5.64 9.90
CA TYR A 191 12.29 6.81 9.04
C TYR A 191 11.75 6.55 7.63
N LEU A 192 12.08 5.41 7.04
CA LEU A 192 11.58 5.04 5.71
C LEU A 192 10.05 4.91 5.67
N ARG A 193 9.45 4.32 6.71
CA ARG A 193 7.99 4.17 6.83
C ARG A 193 7.25 5.51 6.88
N ASN A 194 7.87 6.52 7.47
CA ASN A 194 7.30 7.85 7.63
C ASN A 194 7.83 8.86 6.60
N LEU A 195 8.62 8.38 5.61
CA LEU A 195 9.35 9.25 4.69
C LEU A 195 8.43 10.20 3.91
N SER A 196 7.28 9.71 3.43
CA SER A 196 6.31 10.57 2.72
C SER A 196 5.80 11.73 3.57
N GLN A 197 5.56 11.49 4.86
CA GLN A 197 5.14 12.55 5.79
C GLN A 197 6.31 13.51 6.06
N ILE A 198 7.51 13.00 6.29
CA ILE A 198 8.71 13.79 6.54
C ILE A 198 8.98 14.74 5.36
N ILE A 199 8.88 14.24 4.12
CA ILE A 199 9.06 15.03 2.90
C ILE A 199 7.96 16.07 2.77
N GLN A 200 6.70 15.70 3.02
CA GLN A 200 5.57 16.63 2.96
C GLN A 200 5.72 17.77 3.96
N ASP A 201 6.18 17.48 5.18
CA ASP A 201 6.34 18.45 6.25
C ASP A 201 7.53 19.38 6.02
N SER A 202 8.64 18.87 5.43
CA SER A 202 9.80 19.70 5.11
C SER A 202 9.55 20.58 3.89
N GLY A 203 8.97 20.03 2.82
CA GLY A 203 8.76 20.72 1.56
C GLY A 203 10.05 21.14 0.85
N GLU A 204 11.20 20.55 1.21
CA GLU A 204 12.51 20.96 0.74
C GLU A 204 13.08 19.98 -0.32
N ILE A 205 13.78 20.52 -1.31
CA ILE A 205 14.58 19.79 -2.28
C ILE A 205 16.04 19.83 -1.83
N GLY A 206 16.78 18.75 -2.06
CA GLY A 206 18.18 18.64 -1.71
C GLY A 206 18.55 17.27 -1.17
N THR A 207 19.78 17.18 -0.62
CA THR A 207 20.30 15.95 -0.02
C THR A 207 20.35 16.08 1.50
N PHE A 208 19.83 15.08 2.19
CA PHE A 208 19.67 15.03 3.63
C PHE A 208 20.16 13.69 4.16
N GLU A 209 20.62 13.68 5.40
CA GLU A 209 20.89 12.46 6.15
C GLU A 209 19.83 12.27 7.23
N LEU A 210 19.31 11.04 7.35
CA LEU A 210 18.32 10.69 8.37
C LEU A 210 18.65 9.30 8.94
N GLY A 211 19.30 9.26 10.08
CA GLY A 211 19.93 8.04 10.60
C GLY A 211 21.07 7.59 9.68
N ASN A 212 20.99 6.34 9.20
CA ASN A 212 21.92 5.79 8.20
C ASN A 212 21.38 5.88 6.76
N LEU A 213 20.34 6.69 6.53
CA LEU A 213 19.78 6.93 5.22
C LEU A 213 20.34 8.23 4.63
N GLU A 214 20.84 8.17 3.39
CA GLU A 214 21.13 9.35 2.58
C GLU A 214 19.96 9.55 1.61
N ILE A 215 19.28 10.69 1.69
CA ILE A 215 18.05 10.99 0.96
C ILE A 215 18.29 12.17 0.04
N SER A 216 18.14 11.98 -1.27
CA SER A 216 18.21 13.03 -2.27
C SER A 216 16.81 13.27 -2.86
N ILE A 217 16.24 14.43 -2.57
CA ILE A 217 14.94 14.87 -3.07
C ILE A 217 15.19 15.77 -4.29
N ASN A 218 14.89 15.24 -5.49
CA ASN A 218 15.03 15.93 -6.76
C ASN A 218 13.69 16.52 -7.26
N SER A 219 12.57 15.93 -6.84
CA SER A 219 11.21 16.37 -7.15
C SER A 219 10.29 16.10 -5.98
N LEU A 220 9.36 17.02 -5.74
CA LEU A 220 8.25 16.89 -4.79
C LEU A 220 6.94 16.47 -5.48
N ASP A 221 6.99 16.07 -6.76
CA ASP A 221 5.83 15.61 -7.49
C ASP A 221 5.29 14.31 -6.87
N SER A 222 3.99 14.29 -6.64
CA SER A 222 3.30 13.14 -6.07
C SER A 222 2.19 12.66 -7.01
N PHE A 223 1.87 11.37 -6.96
CA PHE A 223 0.96 10.77 -7.93
C PHE A 223 -0.18 9.94 -7.31
N GLU A 224 -0.50 10.13 -6.02
CA GLU A 224 -1.62 9.45 -5.35
C GLU A 224 -2.96 9.67 -6.06
N LYS A 225 -3.17 10.83 -6.69
CA LYS A 225 -4.37 11.12 -7.46
C LYS A 225 -4.55 10.23 -8.69
N SER A 226 -3.46 9.73 -9.26
CA SER A 226 -3.52 8.77 -10.37
C SER A 226 -4.04 7.40 -9.96
N LEU A 227 -4.10 7.13 -8.65
CA LEU A 227 -4.57 5.87 -8.08
C LEU A 227 -6.09 5.81 -7.89
N ILE A 228 -6.80 6.91 -8.12
CA ILE A 228 -8.25 7.02 -7.86
C ILE A 228 -9.05 6.04 -8.74
N ASN A 229 -8.72 5.95 -10.02
CA ASN A 229 -9.52 5.18 -10.97
C ASN A 229 -8.86 3.86 -11.36
N ASN A 230 -9.55 2.75 -11.09
CA ASN A 230 -9.11 1.40 -11.48
C ASN A 230 -9.72 0.93 -12.81
N LYS A 231 -10.56 1.75 -13.48
CA LYS A 231 -11.28 1.34 -14.71
C LYS A 231 -10.36 0.87 -15.82
N GLU A 232 -9.29 1.62 -16.08
CA GLU A 232 -8.36 1.29 -17.17
C GLU A 232 -7.67 -0.07 -16.96
N LYS A 233 -7.40 -0.44 -15.71
CA LYS A 233 -6.79 -1.74 -15.38
C LYS A 233 -7.76 -2.91 -15.57
N ASN A 234 -9.06 -2.68 -15.42
CA ASN A 234 -10.10 -3.71 -15.54
C ASN A 234 -10.60 -3.88 -16.98
N ASP A 235 -10.61 -2.81 -17.79
CA ASP A 235 -11.07 -2.85 -19.18
C ASP A 235 -10.11 -3.62 -20.09
N VAL A 236 -8.81 -3.56 -19.85
CA VAL A 236 -7.80 -4.34 -20.58
C VAL A 236 -8.02 -5.85 -20.42
N LYS A 237 -8.49 -6.31 -19.26
CA LYS A 237 -8.80 -7.73 -19.02
C LYS A 237 -10.09 -8.21 -19.64
N ASN A 238 -11.09 -7.33 -19.75
CA ASN A 238 -12.37 -7.71 -20.38
C ASN A 238 -12.22 -7.84 -21.89
N GLN A 239 -11.28 -7.13 -22.51
CA GLN A 239 -10.95 -7.32 -23.93
C GLN A 239 -10.18 -8.62 -24.17
N SER A 240 -9.28 -9.03 -23.28
CA SER A 240 -8.52 -10.29 -23.40
C SER A 240 -9.35 -11.58 -23.13
N ARG A 241 -10.53 -11.45 -22.51
CA ARG A 241 -11.46 -12.58 -22.28
C ARG A 241 -12.53 -12.74 -23.37
N ARG A 242 -12.59 -11.81 -24.33
CA ARG A 242 -13.54 -11.83 -25.47
C ARG A 242 -12.88 -12.13 -26.83
N GLY A 243 -11.59 -12.47 -26.83
CA GLY A 243 -10.79 -12.90 -27.96
C GLY A 243 -10.51 -14.44 -27.86
#